data_2d004932cf698cab5e8f332daa82a575
#
_entry.id   2d004932cf698cab5e8f332daa82a575
#
_cell.length_a   1.000
_cell.length_b   1.000
_cell.length_c   1.000
_cell.angle_alpha   90.00
_cell.angle_beta   90.00
_cell.angle_gamma   90.00
#
_symmetry.space_group_name_H-M   'P 1'
#
loop_
_entity.id
_entity.type
_entity.pdbx_description
1 polymer ?
#
loop_
_entity_poly.entity_id
_entity_poly.type
_entity_poly.pdbx_seq_one_letter_code
_entity_poly.pdbx_strand_id
1 'polypeptide(L)'
;MKELELKYGCNPNQKPSRIFMEEGELPIEVLNGRPGYINFLDAFNSWQLVKELKKATGLPAAASFMHVSPAGAAVGLPLSDTLKKVYFVDDAPLPLTPIASAYARARGADRMSSYGDFIALSDVCDEATARLINREVSDGVIAPGYTPEALEVLRAKRKGTYNVIQIDPEYTPAPIERKHCFGITFEQGRNEIDLADPALFENIPTQNKTFTEEARRDLVIALITLKYTQSNSVCYVKDGQAIGIGAGQQSRIHCTRLAGNKADIWWLRQHPKVMNLPFVPGIRRADRDNTIDIYIGPEREDVLRDGEWQKFFTECPEPLTEQEMQEWLAQNTDVCLGSDAFFPFGDNIERAHKSGVQYVAQAGGSVRDDHVIDTCDKYGIAMAFTGVRLFHH
;
A
#
# COMPACT_ATOMS: atom_id res chain seq x y z
N MET A 1 -28.28 5.66 11.13
CA MET A 1 -28.71 4.26 10.81
C MET A 1 -27.92 3.30 11.68
N LYS A 2 -28.59 2.41 12.40
CA LYS A 2 -27.92 1.50 13.36
C LYS A 2 -27.36 0.23 12.72
N GLU A 3 -27.93 -0.22 11.62
CA GLU A 3 -27.50 -1.42 10.90
C GLU A 3 -27.72 -1.31 9.41
N LEU A 4 -26.98 -2.12 8.65
CA LEU A 4 -27.12 -2.27 7.21
C LEU A 4 -27.08 -3.76 6.86
N GLU A 5 -28.13 -4.26 6.23
CA GLU A 5 -28.19 -5.62 5.72
C GLU A 5 -27.30 -5.77 4.47
N LEU A 6 -26.57 -6.87 4.40
CA LEU A 6 -25.66 -7.19 3.31
C LEU A 6 -26.19 -8.40 2.51
N LYS A 7 -25.82 -8.48 1.25
CA LYS A 7 -26.26 -9.57 0.36
C LYS A 7 -25.79 -10.95 0.85
N TYR A 8 -24.56 -11.03 1.39
CA TYR A 8 -23.95 -12.20 2.00
C TYR A 8 -22.69 -11.76 2.77
N GLY A 9 -22.09 -12.66 3.55
CA GLY A 9 -20.84 -12.42 4.28
C GLY A 9 -19.60 -12.49 3.37
N CYS A 10 -18.52 -13.12 3.84
CA CYS A 10 -17.32 -13.30 3.02
C CYS A 10 -17.61 -14.11 1.74
N ASN A 11 -18.53 -15.05 1.81
CA ASN A 11 -18.88 -15.92 0.69
C ASN A 11 -20.42 -15.94 0.45
N PRO A 12 -20.86 -16.23 -0.78
CA PRO A 12 -22.30 -16.20 -1.13
C PRO A 12 -23.20 -17.11 -0.31
N ASN A 13 -22.67 -18.19 0.26
CA ASN A 13 -23.38 -19.14 1.12
C ASN A 13 -23.49 -18.66 2.59
N GLN A 14 -22.77 -17.62 2.99
CA GLN A 14 -22.76 -17.09 4.36
C GLN A 14 -23.89 -16.05 4.52
N LYS A 15 -25.08 -16.53 4.81
CA LYS A 15 -26.30 -15.73 5.03
C LYS A 15 -26.98 -16.15 6.33
N PRO A 16 -27.65 -15.22 7.04
CA PRO A 16 -27.77 -13.78 6.79
C PRO A 16 -26.45 -13.03 7.00
N SER A 17 -26.38 -11.76 6.53
CA SER A 17 -25.20 -10.91 6.72
C SER A 17 -25.63 -9.46 6.94
N ARG A 18 -24.98 -8.79 7.87
CA ARG A 18 -25.18 -7.36 8.16
C ARG A 18 -23.94 -6.75 8.82
N ILE A 19 -23.84 -5.44 8.75
CA ILE A 19 -22.99 -4.64 9.66
C ILE A 19 -23.91 -3.85 10.58
N PHE A 20 -23.52 -3.69 11.85
CA PHE A 20 -24.32 -2.96 12.84
C PHE A 20 -23.46 -2.42 13.98
N MET A 21 -24.00 -1.45 14.70
CA MET A 21 -23.46 -0.95 15.95
C MET A 21 -24.30 -1.44 17.12
N GLU A 22 -23.67 -1.95 18.18
CA GLU A 22 -24.38 -2.29 19.44
C GLU A 22 -24.97 -1.04 20.06
N GLU A 23 -24.17 0.05 20.08
CA GLU A 23 -24.57 1.35 20.58
C GLU A 23 -24.34 2.43 19.52
N GLY A 24 -25.24 3.41 19.45
CA GLY A 24 -25.16 4.51 18.49
C GLY A 24 -25.58 4.13 17.06
N GLU A 25 -25.11 4.91 16.11
CA GLU A 25 -25.37 4.74 14.69
C GLU A 25 -24.08 4.42 13.94
N LEU A 26 -24.20 3.79 12.77
CA LEU A 26 -23.07 3.57 11.87
C LEU A 26 -22.45 4.91 11.49
N PRO A 27 -21.11 5.10 11.64
CA PRO A 27 -20.44 6.35 11.34
C PRO A 27 -20.20 6.57 9.84
N ILE A 28 -21.07 5.99 9.01
CA ILE A 28 -20.95 6.03 7.55
C ILE A 28 -22.31 6.32 6.88
N GLU A 29 -22.21 6.83 5.66
CA GLU A 29 -23.30 6.91 4.69
C GLU A 29 -22.84 6.30 3.36
N VAL A 30 -23.62 5.39 2.79
CA VAL A 30 -23.38 4.84 1.45
C VAL A 30 -24.04 5.78 0.44
N LEU A 31 -23.22 6.58 -0.24
CA LEU A 31 -23.69 7.59 -1.20
C LEU A 31 -24.02 6.99 -2.56
N ASN A 32 -23.45 5.84 -2.90
CA ASN A 32 -23.70 5.10 -4.14
C ASN A 32 -23.27 3.64 -4.01
N GLY A 33 -23.89 2.76 -4.80
CA GLY A 33 -23.55 1.34 -4.84
C GLY A 33 -24.16 0.53 -3.71
N ARG A 34 -23.68 -0.70 -3.57
CA ARG A 34 -24.05 -1.65 -2.51
C ARG A 34 -22.81 -2.40 -2.06
N PRO A 35 -21.99 -1.81 -1.17
CA PRO A 35 -20.77 -2.45 -0.68
C PRO A 35 -21.08 -3.79 0.01
N GLY A 36 -20.27 -4.79 -0.26
CA GLY A 36 -20.36 -6.09 0.39
C GLY A 36 -19.56 -6.15 1.69
N TYR A 37 -19.60 -7.30 2.32
CA TYR A 37 -18.91 -7.58 3.59
C TYR A 37 -17.40 -7.29 3.52
N ILE A 38 -16.73 -7.83 2.51
CA ILE A 38 -15.28 -7.61 2.32
C ILE A 38 -14.98 -6.14 1.98
N ASN A 39 -15.84 -5.48 1.18
CA ASN A 39 -15.66 -4.05 0.89
C ASN A 39 -15.68 -3.20 2.16
N PHE A 40 -16.55 -3.48 3.12
CA PHE A 40 -16.58 -2.77 4.39
C PHE A 40 -15.36 -3.07 5.27
N LEU A 41 -14.86 -4.32 5.27
CA LEU A 41 -13.62 -4.63 5.97
C LEU A 41 -12.43 -3.84 5.39
N ASP A 42 -12.30 -3.79 4.06
CA ASP A 42 -11.29 -2.99 3.39
C ASP A 42 -11.47 -1.50 3.68
N ALA A 43 -12.70 -0.99 3.58
CA ALA A 43 -13.02 0.42 3.84
C ALA A 43 -12.63 0.86 5.24
N PHE A 44 -13.00 0.11 6.27
CA PHE A 44 -12.76 0.52 7.65
C PHE A 44 -11.29 0.36 8.08
N ASN A 45 -10.60 -0.66 7.59
CA ASN A 45 -9.17 -0.81 7.85
C ASN A 45 -8.35 0.26 7.11
N SER A 46 -8.64 0.49 5.85
CA SER A 46 -7.95 1.51 5.06
C SER A 46 -8.21 2.94 5.55
N TRP A 47 -9.42 3.23 6.01
CA TRP A 47 -9.74 4.52 6.62
C TRP A 47 -8.89 4.83 7.87
N GLN A 48 -8.77 3.87 8.76
CA GLN A 48 -7.93 4.01 9.96
C GLN A 48 -6.48 4.32 9.57
N LEU A 49 -5.94 3.61 8.58
CA LEU A 49 -4.58 3.79 8.08
C LEU A 49 -4.36 5.23 7.57
N VAL A 50 -5.22 5.72 6.69
CA VAL A 50 -5.04 7.07 6.10
C VAL A 50 -5.29 8.18 7.12
N LYS A 51 -6.20 7.98 8.06
CA LYS A 51 -6.43 8.91 9.18
C LYS A 51 -5.17 9.06 10.05
N GLU A 52 -4.50 7.95 10.37
CA GLU A 52 -3.23 7.97 11.12
C GLU A 52 -2.08 8.59 10.30
N LEU A 53 -1.95 8.26 9.03
CA LEU A 53 -0.92 8.84 8.16
C LEU A 53 -1.04 10.37 8.10
N LYS A 54 -2.26 10.88 7.93
CA LYS A 54 -2.50 12.33 7.93
C LYS A 54 -2.14 12.96 9.26
N LYS A 55 -2.56 12.34 10.38
CA LYS A 55 -2.23 12.83 11.72
C LYS A 55 -0.72 12.88 11.95
N ALA A 56 0.00 11.83 11.54
CA ALA A 56 1.43 11.69 11.76
C ALA A 56 2.27 12.63 10.88
N THR A 57 1.86 12.87 9.64
CA THR A 57 2.67 13.59 8.64
C THR A 57 2.17 15.00 8.34
N GLY A 58 0.93 15.33 8.69
CA GLY A 58 0.28 16.60 8.31
C GLY A 58 -0.09 16.69 6.83
N LEU A 59 0.13 15.62 6.05
CA LEU A 59 -0.12 15.57 4.62
C LEU A 59 -1.39 14.75 4.31
N PRO A 60 -2.13 15.08 3.24
CA PRO A 60 -3.18 14.20 2.73
C PRO A 60 -2.62 12.81 2.45
N ALA A 61 -3.39 11.78 2.75
CA ALA A 61 -2.99 10.39 2.60
C ALA A 61 -4.03 9.57 1.87
N ALA A 62 -3.58 8.53 1.17
CA ALA A 62 -4.42 7.55 0.49
C ALA A 62 -3.89 6.14 0.69
N ALA A 63 -4.78 5.17 0.58
CA ALA A 63 -4.44 3.75 0.59
C ALA A 63 -5.26 3.00 -0.45
N SER A 64 -4.67 1.92 -0.96
CA SER A 64 -5.28 0.94 -1.84
C SER A 64 -5.31 -0.39 -1.10
N PHE A 65 -6.49 -0.95 -0.86
CA PHE A 65 -6.67 -2.17 -0.06
C PHE A 65 -7.22 -3.32 -0.90
N MET A 66 -6.71 -4.50 -0.65
CA MET A 66 -7.18 -5.78 -1.19
C MET A 66 -7.09 -6.85 -0.09
N HIS A 67 -8.16 -7.61 0.10
CA HIS A 67 -8.20 -8.70 1.08
C HIS A 67 -7.72 -8.28 2.49
N VAL A 68 -8.25 -7.13 2.95
CA VAL A 68 -8.01 -6.59 4.30
C VAL A 68 -6.54 -6.28 4.58
N SER A 69 -5.76 -5.99 3.54
CA SER A 69 -4.38 -5.52 3.65
C SER A 69 -4.08 -4.45 2.59
N PRO A 70 -3.17 -3.51 2.88
CA PRO A 70 -2.79 -2.51 1.91
C PRO A 70 -1.95 -3.14 0.78
N ALA A 71 -2.34 -2.87 -0.47
CA ALA A 71 -1.48 -3.02 -1.63
C ALA A 71 -0.54 -1.83 -1.76
N GLY A 72 -0.98 -0.66 -1.29
CA GLY A 72 -0.21 0.57 -1.24
C GLY A 72 -0.78 1.57 -0.26
N ALA A 73 0.09 2.45 0.24
CA ALA A 73 -0.24 3.56 1.11
C ALA A 73 0.75 4.71 0.86
N ALA A 74 0.28 5.95 0.86
CA ALA A 74 1.12 7.08 0.53
C ALA A 74 0.58 8.40 1.08
N VAL A 75 1.46 9.39 1.17
CA VAL A 75 1.12 10.78 1.45
C VAL A 75 1.25 11.65 0.19
N GLY A 76 0.60 12.79 0.18
CA GLY A 76 0.42 13.65 -0.99
C GLY A 76 1.64 14.52 -1.33
N LEU A 77 2.79 13.90 -1.57
CA LEU A 77 3.96 14.58 -2.12
C LEU A 77 3.85 14.71 -3.64
N PRO A 78 4.41 15.77 -4.25
CA PRO A 78 4.43 15.93 -5.69
C PRO A 78 5.07 14.74 -6.41
N LEU A 79 4.56 14.41 -7.59
CA LEU A 79 5.10 13.36 -8.45
C LEU A 79 6.14 13.94 -9.42
N SER A 80 7.26 13.24 -9.60
CA SER A 80 8.17 13.50 -10.71
C SER A 80 7.50 13.15 -12.05
N ASP A 81 8.03 13.68 -13.15
CA ASP A 81 7.53 13.35 -14.50
C ASP A 81 7.67 11.86 -14.80
N THR A 82 8.72 11.22 -14.30
CA THR A 82 8.91 9.76 -14.39
C THR A 82 7.78 9.01 -13.69
N LEU A 83 7.49 9.35 -12.43
CA LEU A 83 6.41 8.69 -11.66
C LEU A 83 5.03 8.96 -12.26
N LYS A 84 4.78 10.16 -12.81
CA LYS A 84 3.53 10.43 -13.53
C LYS A 84 3.32 9.48 -14.70
N LYS A 85 4.36 9.19 -15.48
CA LYS A 85 4.30 8.22 -16.59
C LYS A 85 4.11 6.79 -16.09
N VAL A 86 4.90 6.37 -15.09
CA VAL A 86 4.83 5.02 -14.50
C VAL A 86 3.44 4.75 -13.90
N TYR A 87 2.82 5.76 -13.31
CA TYR A 87 1.48 5.66 -12.72
C TYR A 87 0.33 5.97 -13.68
N PHE A 88 0.65 6.23 -14.96
CA PHE A 88 -0.32 6.56 -16.01
C PHE A 88 -1.20 7.77 -15.66
N VAL A 89 -0.59 8.79 -15.07
CA VAL A 89 -1.25 10.06 -14.71
C VAL A 89 -0.61 11.29 -15.37
N ASP A 90 0.35 11.08 -16.27
CA ASP A 90 0.99 12.14 -17.06
C ASP A 90 0.02 12.84 -18.02
N ASP A 91 -1.06 12.15 -18.40
CA ASP A 91 -2.18 12.68 -19.21
C ASP A 91 -3.44 12.96 -18.39
N ALA A 92 -3.28 13.21 -17.08
CA ALA A 92 -4.42 13.51 -16.20
C ALA A 92 -5.20 14.73 -16.71
N PRO A 93 -6.55 14.69 -16.73
CA PRO A 93 -7.36 15.77 -17.30
C PRO A 93 -7.32 17.06 -16.48
N LEU A 94 -6.93 16.97 -15.22
CA LEU A 94 -6.78 18.09 -14.28
C LEU A 94 -5.43 18.03 -13.59
N PRO A 95 -4.87 19.17 -13.11
CA PRO A 95 -3.69 19.19 -12.29
C PRO A 95 -3.85 18.33 -11.04
N LEU A 96 -2.79 17.60 -10.66
CA LEU A 96 -2.82 16.74 -9.48
C LEU A 96 -2.83 17.58 -8.20
N THR A 97 -3.88 17.48 -7.44
CA THR A 97 -3.97 18.02 -6.08
C THR A 97 -3.17 17.13 -5.12
N PRO A 98 -2.86 17.58 -3.88
CA PRO A 98 -2.17 16.75 -2.90
C PRO A 98 -2.87 15.39 -2.65
N ILE A 99 -4.21 15.36 -2.54
CA ILE A 99 -4.95 14.10 -2.35
C ILE A 99 -4.93 13.23 -3.62
N ALA A 100 -4.99 13.82 -4.81
CA ALA A 100 -4.83 13.09 -6.07
C ALA A 100 -3.42 12.49 -6.19
N SER A 101 -2.39 13.21 -5.76
CA SER A 101 -1.00 12.72 -5.72
C SER A 101 -0.84 11.55 -4.73
N ALA A 102 -1.46 11.66 -3.55
CA ALA A 102 -1.47 10.57 -2.57
C ALA A 102 -2.11 9.30 -3.14
N TYR A 103 -3.26 9.44 -3.80
CA TYR A 103 -3.94 8.32 -4.45
C TYR A 103 -3.09 7.71 -5.57
N ALA A 104 -2.53 8.53 -6.46
CA ALA A 104 -1.67 8.06 -7.55
C ALA A 104 -0.47 7.27 -7.03
N ARG A 105 0.16 7.72 -5.94
CA ARG A 105 1.27 7.04 -5.26
C ARG A 105 0.84 5.73 -4.60
N ALA A 106 -0.26 5.74 -3.85
CA ALA A 106 -0.76 4.57 -3.14
C ALA A 106 -1.11 3.43 -4.11
N ARG A 107 -1.83 3.74 -5.18
CA ARG A 107 -2.18 2.75 -6.20
C ARG A 107 -1.00 2.39 -7.10
N GLY A 108 -0.18 3.38 -7.44
CA GLY A 108 0.91 3.24 -8.40
C GLY A 108 2.04 2.35 -7.94
N ALA A 109 2.22 2.21 -6.63
CA ALA A 109 3.30 1.41 -6.06
C ALA A 109 3.18 -0.10 -6.39
N ASP A 110 1.97 -0.63 -6.38
CA ASP A 110 1.69 -2.03 -6.77
C ASP A 110 0.39 -2.06 -7.59
N ARG A 111 0.51 -1.75 -8.87
CA ARG A 111 -0.63 -1.65 -9.78
C ARG A 111 -1.32 -2.99 -10.02
N MET A 112 -0.57 -4.10 -9.90
CA MET A 112 -1.11 -5.45 -10.05
C MET A 112 -2.02 -5.80 -8.87
N SER A 113 -1.55 -5.61 -7.64
CA SER A 113 -2.35 -5.90 -6.43
C SER A 113 -3.48 -4.89 -6.21
N SER A 114 -3.43 -3.72 -6.83
CA SER A 114 -4.47 -2.68 -6.74
C SER A 114 -5.61 -2.85 -7.76
N TYR A 115 -5.58 -3.85 -8.60
CA TYR A 115 -6.64 -4.15 -9.55
C TYR A 115 -7.88 -4.66 -8.82
N GLY A 116 -8.96 -3.86 -8.82
CA GLY A 116 -10.18 -4.16 -8.08
C GLY A 116 -10.14 -3.74 -6.60
N ASP A 117 -9.31 -2.78 -6.26
CA ASP A 117 -9.07 -2.29 -4.90
C ASP A 117 -10.27 -1.57 -4.26
N PHE A 118 -10.16 -1.39 -2.94
CA PHE A 118 -10.95 -0.42 -2.19
C PHE A 118 -10.04 0.72 -1.75
N ILE A 119 -10.42 1.95 -2.08
CA ILE A 119 -9.59 3.15 -1.88
C ILE A 119 -10.02 3.88 -0.60
N ALA A 120 -9.08 4.32 0.21
CA ALA A 120 -9.33 5.28 1.28
C ALA A 120 -8.58 6.60 1.02
N LEU A 121 -9.26 7.69 1.31
CA LEU A 121 -8.73 9.06 1.23
C LEU A 121 -8.89 9.75 2.58
N SER A 122 -7.83 10.36 3.10
CA SER A 122 -7.88 11.06 4.40
C SER A 122 -8.63 12.38 4.35
N ASP A 123 -8.78 12.95 3.17
CA ASP A 123 -9.38 14.26 2.91
C ASP A 123 -10.56 14.12 1.94
N VAL A 124 -11.30 15.22 1.78
CA VAL A 124 -12.38 15.32 0.80
C VAL A 124 -11.87 14.93 -0.58
N CYS A 125 -12.57 13.98 -1.22
CA CYS A 125 -12.29 13.59 -2.59
C CYS A 125 -12.71 14.72 -3.54
N ASP A 126 -11.73 15.31 -4.22
CA ASP A 126 -11.95 16.34 -5.22
C ASP A 126 -12.13 15.76 -6.63
N GLU A 127 -12.49 16.61 -7.58
CA GLU A 127 -12.72 16.20 -8.97
C GLU A 127 -11.47 15.58 -9.60
N ALA A 128 -10.29 16.14 -9.37
CA ALA A 128 -9.04 15.61 -9.91
C ALA A 128 -8.81 14.16 -9.48
N THR A 129 -9.01 13.87 -8.20
CA THR A 129 -8.90 12.52 -7.63
C THR A 129 -9.96 11.58 -8.20
N ALA A 130 -11.22 12.02 -8.25
CA ALA A 130 -12.32 11.21 -8.79
C ALA A 130 -12.10 10.83 -10.26
N ARG A 131 -11.57 11.74 -11.07
CA ARG A 131 -11.25 11.46 -12.48
C ARG A 131 -10.12 10.45 -12.63
N LEU A 132 -9.13 10.44 -11.74
CA LEU A 132 -8.11 9.39 -11.70
C LEU A 132 -8.72 8.04 -11.32
N ILE A 133 -9.54 8.00 -10.27
CA ILE A 133 -10.24 6.79 -9.83
C ILE A 133 -11.11 6.21 -10.97
N ASN A 134 -11.80 7.08 -11.71
CA ASN A 134 -12.67 6.66 -12.80
C ASN A 134 -11.96 5.90 -13.92
N ARG A 135 -10.65 6.10 -14.08
CA ARG A 135 -9.82 5.46 -15.12
C ARG A 135 -9.35 4.06 -14.75
N GLU A 136 -9.49 3.67 -13.49
CA GLU A 136 -8.93 2.44 -12.95
C GLU A 136 -10.02 1.42 -12.58
N VAL A 137 -9.67 0.13 -12.56
CA VAL A 137 -10.56 -0.92 -12.04
C VAL A 137 -10.48 -0.91 -10.53
N SER A 138 -11.60 -0.59 -9.88
CA SER A 138 -11.71 -0.41 -8.44
C SER A 138 -13.11 -0.81 -7.98
N ASP A 139 -13.25 -1.29 -6.76
CA ASP A 139 -14.54 -1.69 -6.18
C ASP A 139 -15.25 -0.57 -5.43
N GLY A 140 -14.51 0.36 -4.86
CA GLY A 140 -15.09 1.46 -4.12
C GLY A 140 -14.09 2.41 -3.49
N VAL A 141 -14.62 3.46 -2.87
CA VAL A 141 -13.85 4.49 -2.17
C VAL A 141 -14.56 4.90 -0.89
N ILE A 142 -13.76 5.17 0.15
CA ILE A 142 -14.19 5.79 1.41
C ILE A 142 -13.42 7.09 1.63
N ALA A 143 -14.14 8.15 1.98
CA ALA A 143 -13.57 9.47 2.26
C ALA A 143 -14.46 10.23 3.25
N PRO A 144 -13.94 11.28 3.93
CA PRO A 144 -14.74 12.11 4.83
C PRO A 144 -15.77 12.99 4.12
N GLY A 145 -15.63 13.14 2.80
CA GLY A 145 -16.54 13.90 1.96
C GLY A 145 -16.13 13.86 0.50
N TYR A 146 -17.00 14.42 -0.34
CA TYR A 146 -16.82 14.48 -1.79
C TYR A 146 -17.26 15.83 -2.31
N THR A 147 -16.50 16.44 -3.22
CA THR A 147 -17.02 17.61 -3.94
C THR A 147 -18.19 17.17 -4.84
N PRO A 148 -19.14 18.08 -5.18
CA PRO A 148 -20.25 17.75 -6.09
C PRO A 148 -19.77 17.14 -7.41
N GLU A 149 -18.71 17.68 -8.00
CA GLU A 149 -18.12 17.22 -9.26
C GLU A 149 -17.49 15.82 -9.11
N ALA A 150 -16.78 15.60 -8.01
CA ALA A 150 -16.21 14.26 -7.70
C ALA A 150 -17.30 13.21 -7.55
N LEU A 151 -18.36 13.54 -6.82
CA LEU A 151 -19.47 12.62 -6.58
C LEU A 151 -20.21 12.28 -7.88
N GLU A 152 -20.40 13.25 -8.78
CA GLU A 152 -20.99 13.02 -10.11
C GLU A 152 -20.16 12.01 -10.91
N VAL A 153 -18.83 12.21 -10.98
CA VAL A 153 -17.91 11.30 -11.69
C VAL A 153 -17.98 9.89 -11.10
N LEU A 154 -17.90 9.76 -9.78
CA LEU A 154 -17.90 8.46 -9.10
C LEU A 154 -19.24 7.73 -9.21
N ARG A 155 -20.37 8.43 -9.14
CA ARG A 155 -21.70 7.84 -9.32
C ARG A 155 -21.91 7.28 -10.72
N ALA A 156 -21.30 7.87 -11.75
CA ALA A 156 -21.40 7.38 -13.12
C ALA A 156 -20.52 6.15 -13.39
N LYS A 157 -19.48 5.91 -12.56
CA LYS A 157 -18.54 4.80 -12.72
C LYS A 157 -19.26 3.45 -12.59
N ARG A 158 -18.78 2.42 -13.35
CA ARG A 158 -19.36 1.07 -13.38
C ARG A 158 -20.88 1.07 -13.68
N LYS A 159 -21.30 1.92 -14.61
CA LYS A 159 -22.73 2.06 -14.98
C LYS A 159 -23.62 2.40 -13.78
N GLY A 160 -23.12 3.21 -12.86
CA GLY A 160 -23.86 3.67 -11.69
C GLY A 160 -23.80 2.76 -10.46
N THR A 161 -22.97 1.71 -10.47
CA THR A 161 -22.89 0.73 -9.37
C THR A 161 -21.62 0.83 -8.51
N TYR A 162 -20.75 1.81 -8.78
CA TYR A 162 -19.52 2.00 -8.00
C TYR A 162 -19.81 2.32 -6.55
N ASN A 163 -19.08 1.72 -5.62
CA ASN A 163 -19.31 1.91 -4.20
C ASN A 163 -18.65 3.21 -3.71
N VAL A 164 -19.44 4.12 -3.16
CA VAL A 164 -18.99 5.39 -2.60
C VAL A 164 -19.50 5.50 -1.17
N ILE A 165 -18.56 5.53 -0.22
CA ILE A 165 -18.84 5.60 1.21
C ILE A 165 -18.32 6.92 1.76
N GLN A 166 -19.16 7.65 2.48
CA GLN A 166 -18.73 8.77 3.31
C GLN A 166 -18.63 8.32 4.75
N ILE A 167 -17.54 8.69 5.42
CA ILE A 167 -17.30 8.41 6.84
C ILE A 167 -17.30 9.68 7.65
N ASP A 168 -17.83 9.61 8.88
CA ASP A 168 -17.67 10.68 9.86
C ASP A 168 -16.20 10.70 10.35
N PRO A 169 -15.42 11.74 10.02
CA PRO A 169 -14.01 11.82 10.39
C PRO A 169 -13.79 11.97 11.90
N GLU A 170 -14.79 12.45 12.63
CA GLU A 170 -14.72 12.65 14.08
C GLU A 170 -15.03 11.37 14.88
N TYR A 171 -15.61 10.36 14.22
CA TYR A 171 -15.90 9.09 14.90
C TYR A 171 -14.64 8.43 15.43
N THR A 172 -14.70 8.01 16.70
CA THR A 172 -13.67 7.23 17.38
C THR A 172 -14.29 5.97 17.92
N PRO A 173 -13.79 4.78 17.57
CA PRO A 173 -14.27 3.52 18.13
C PRO A 173 -14.07 3.42 19.64
N ALA A 174 -14.81 2.54 20.30
CA ALA A 174 -14.61 2.24 21.70
C ALA A 174 -13.17 1.76 21.98
N PRO A 175 -12.62 2.02 23.19
CA PRO A 175 -11.25 1.64 23.51
C PRO A 175 -11.02 0.12 23.65
N ILE A 176 -12.10 -0.65 23.69
CA ILE A 176 -12.08 -2.12 23.75
C ILE A 176 -12.66 -2.67 22.45
N GLU A 177 -11.94 -3.59 21.84
CA GLU A 177 -12.38 -4.30 20.63
C GLU A 177 -12.58 -5.80 20.90
N ARG A 178 -13.52 -6.40 20.19
CA ARG A 178 -13.88 -7.81 20.30
C ARG A 178 -13.81 -8.52 18.97
N LYS A 179 -13.37 -9.76 19.01
CA LYS A 179 -13.34 -10.67 17.88
C LYS A 179 -13.94 -12.01 18.27
N HIS A 180 -14.73 -12.60 17.40
CA HIS A 180 -15.35 -13.91 17.61
C HIS A 180 -14.63 -14.97 16.78
N CYS A 181 -14.26 -16.09 17.42
CA CYS A 181 -13.71 -17.24 16.76
C CYS A 181 -14.25 -18.51 17.44
N PHE A 182 -14.84 -19.41 16.67
CA PHE A 182 -15.41 -20.66 17.18
C PHE A 182 -16.41 -20.46 18.34
N GLY A 183 -17.21 -19.39 18.30
CA GLY A 183 -18.16 -19.03 19.38
C GLY A 183 -17.53 -18.42 20.63
N ILE A 184 -16.19 -18.30 20.67
CA ILE A 184 -15.46 -17.68 21.78
C ILE A 184 -15.18 -16.22 21.41
N THR A 185 -15.43 -15.33 22.36
CA THR A 185 -15.14 -13.90 22.21
C THR A 185 -13.75 -13.61 22.77
N PHE A 186 -12.92 -13.02 21.92
CA PHE A 186 -11.65 -12.42 22.31
C PHE A 186 -11.87 -10.94 22.53
N GLU A 187 -11.33 -10.41 23.62
CA GLU A 187 -11.43 -8.99 23.97
C GLU A 187 -10.05 -8.43 24.27
N GLN A 188 -9.75 -7.26 23.74
CA GLN A 188 -8.49 -6.56 23.96
C GLN A 188 -8.69 -5.04 23.88
N GLY A 189 -7.73 -4.28 24.42
CA GLY A 189 -7.63 -2.85 24.13
C GLY A 189 -7.30 -2.61 22.67
N ARG A 190 -7.88 -1.57 22.07
CA ARG A 190 -7.48 -1.11 20.75
C ARG A 190 -6.01 -0.73 20.74
N ASN A 191 -5.34 -0.99 19.61
CA ASN A 191 -3.97 -0.54 19.42
C ASN A 191 -3.96 0.97 19.10
N GLU A 192 -3.78 1.79 20.12
CA GLU A 192 -3.77 3.27 20.04
C GLU A 192 -2.36 3.85 20.12
N ILE A 193 -1.32 3.04 19.91
CA ILE A 193 0.06 3.51 19.95
C ILE A 193 0.30 4.61 18.91
N ASP A 194 0.93 5.70 19.35
CA ASP A 194 1.38 6.78 18.46
C ASP A 194 2.72 6.39 17.81
N LEU A 195 2.68 5.99 16.56
CA LEU A 195 3.86 5.58 15.78
C LEU A 195 4.68 6.76 15.26
N ALA A 196 4.20 7.99 15.45
CA ALA A 196 4.95 9.21 15.16
C ALA A 196 5.75 9.72 16.38
N ASP A 197 5.61 9.09 17.56
CA ASP A 197 6.35 9.46 18.75
C ASP A 197 7.86 9.35 18.52
N PRO A 198 8.62 10.46 18.62
CA PRO A 198 10.08 10.45 18.45
C PRO A 198 10.80 9.46 19.36
N ALA A 199 10.26 9.15 20.54
CA ALA A 199 10.85 8.20 21.49
C ALA A 199 11.04 6.79 20.89
N LEU A 200 10.22 6.40 19.90
CA LEU A 200 10.37 5.11 19.20
C LEU A 200 11.66 4.99 18.39
N PHE A 201 12.32 6.11 18.10
CA PHE A 201 13.53 6.17 17.27
C PHE A 201 14.77 6.57 18.06
N GLU A 202 14.73 6.54 19.39
CA GLU A 202 15.87 6.90 20.24
C GLU A 202 16.87 5.74 20.42
N ASN A 203 16.39 4.50 20.44
CA ASN A 203 17.25 3.32 20.57
C ASN A 203 17.78 2.88 19.20
N ILE A 204 18.99 3.32 18.86
CA ILE A 204 19.65 3.00 17.59
C ILE A 204 20.91 2.17 17.90
N PRO A 205 20.84 0.82 17.85
CA PRO A 205 21.95 -0.06 18.25
C PRO A 205 23.10 -0.11 17.23
N THR A 206 22.86 0.28 15.98
CA THR A 206 23.83 0.25 14.87
C THR A 206 24.91 1.33 15.00
N GLN A 207 26.03 1.17 14.30
CA GLN A 207 27.11 2.17 14.26
C GLN A 207 26.65 3.48 13.61
N ASN A 208 25.95 3.41 12.47
CA ASN A 208 25.30 4.56 11.88
C ASN A 208 24.06 4.93 12.73
N LYS A 209 24.08 6.14 13.30
CA LYS A 209 23.03 6.67 14.18
C LYS A 209 22.13 7.70 13.49
N THR A 210 22.38 8.00 12.22
CA THR A 210 21.77 9.14 11.54
C THR A 210 20.57 8.73 10.74
N PHE A 211 19.42 9.36 11.06
CA PHE A 211 18.21 9.33 10.26
C PHE A 211 17.95 10.74 9.72
N THR A 212 17.73 10.87 8.41
CA THR A 212 17.23 12.11 7.83
C THR A 212 15.78 12.35 8.23
N GLU A 213 15.26 13.55 8.08
CA GLU A 213 13.85 13.83 8.34
C GLU A 213 12.93 13.04 7.40
N GLU A 214 13.34 12.91 6.13
CA GLU A 214 12.63 12.10 5.13
C GLU A 214 12.61 10.62 5.54
N ALA A 215 13.73 10.09 6.00
CA ALA A 215 13.80 8.70 6.47
C ALA A 215 12.91 8.47 7.70
N ARG A 216 12.89 9.40 8.66
CA ARG A 216 11.98 9.31 9.82
C ARG A 216 10.51 9.33 9.39
N ARG A 217 10.13 10.24 8.50
CA ARG A 217 8.79 10.27 7.91
C ARG A 217 8.44 8.94 7.26
N ASP A 218 9.33 8.41 6.43
CA ASP A 218 9.10 7.19 5.67
C ASP A 218 9.05 5.95 6.57
N LEU A 219 9.83 5.89 7.64
CA LEU A 219 9.73 4.83 8.66
C LEU A 219 8.41 4.91 9.43
N VAL A 220 7.93 6.09 9.75
CA VAL A 220 6.59 6.28 10.36
C VAL A 220 5.50 5.78 9.42
N ILE A 221 5.59 6.10 8.13
CA ILE A 221 4.65 5.60 7.11
C ILE A 221 4.69 4.07 7.07
N ALA A 222 5.89 3.47 7.09
CA ALA A 222 6.04 2.02 7.11
C ALA A 222 5.34 1.39 8.33
N LEU A 223 5.60 1.89 9.53
CA LEU A 223 5.03 1.35 10.76
C LEU A 223 3.50 1.50 10.83
N ILE A 224 2.96 2.66 10.44
CA ILE A 224 1.51 2.86 10.37
C ILE A 224 0.88 1.92 9.34
N THR A 225 1.50 1.75 8.18
CA THR A 225 1.02 0.81 7.15
C THR A 225 0.98 -0.62 7.70
N LEU A 226 2.01 -1.04 8.44
CA LEU A 226 2.08 -2.39 9.03
C LEU A 226 1.06 -2.61 10.14
N LYS A 227 0.69 -1.59 10.88
CA LYS A 227 -0.37 -1.67 11.91
C LYS A 227 -1.71 -2.18 11.35
N TYR A 228 -1.94 -1.97 10.06
CA TYR A 228 -3.17 -2.39 9.34
C TYR A 228 -2.91 -3.46 8.29
N THR A 229 -1.78 -4.16 8.38
CA THR A 229 -1.39 -5.23 7.45
C THR A 229 -1.39 -6.58 8.16
N GLN A 230 -2.00 -7.59 7.57
CA GLN A 230 -2.02 -8.95 8.13
C GLN A 230 -0.60 -9.48 8.37
N SER A 231 -0.34 -9.95 9.58
CA SER A 231 0.98 -10.45 10.00
C SER A 231 1.30 -11.84 9.43
N ASN A 232 2.59 -12.21 9.29
CA ASN A 232 3.75 -11.32 9.36
C ASN A 232 3.72 -10.31 8.24
N SER A 233 4.16 -9.09 8.52
CA SER A 233 4.20 -8.05 7.52
C SER A 233 5.50 -7.24 7.55
N VAL A 234 5.92 -6.81 6.36
CA VAL A 234 7.12 -5.99 6.12
C VAL A 234 6.79 -4.96 5.05
N CYS A 235 7.25 -3.74 5.20
CA CYS A 235 6.96 -2.64 4.30
C CYS A 235 8.23 -1.87 3.93
N TYR A 236 8.48 -1.75 2.62
CA TYR A 236 9.49 -0.87 2.04
C TYR A 236 8.84 0.45 1.66
N VAL A 237 9.46 1.56 2.04
CA VAL A 237 8.94 2.91 1.80
C VAL A 237 10.03 3.79 1.21
N LYS A 238 9.67 4.62 0.25
CA LYS A 238 10.53 5.65 -0.34
C LYS A 238 9.69 6.86 -0.75
N ASP A 239 10.21 8.04 -0.50
CA ASP A 239 9.59 9.31 -0.94
C ASP A 239 8.10 9.44 -0.57
N GLY A 240 7.75 9.06 0.66
CA GLY A 240 6.40 9.22 1.18
C GLY A 240 5.40 8.18 0.71
N GLN A 241 5.85 7.05 0.16
CA GLN A 241 4.97 5.97 -0.32
C GLN A 241 5.53 4.58 -0.03
N ALA A 242 4.67 3.65 0.33
CA ALA A 242 4.99 2.24 0.35
C ALA A 242 5.26 1.77 -1.08
N ILE A 243 6.41 1.14 -1.30
CA ILE A 243 6.84 0.64 -2.62
C ILE A 243 6.83 -0.88 -2.71
N GLY A 244 6.72 -1.56 -1.57
CA GLY A 244 6.56 -3.01 -1.50
C GLY A 244 6.05 -3.43 -0.13
N ILE A 245 4.91 -4.12 -0.08
CA ILE A 245 4.29 -4.61 1.15
C ILE A 245 4.16 -6.12 1.04
N GLY A 246 4.71 -6.83 2.02
CA GLY A 246 4.48 -8.25 2.23
C GLY A 246 3.50 -8.44 3.39
N ALA A 247 2.48 -9.28 3.20
CA ALA A 247 1.42 -9.51 4.17
C ALA A 247 1.14 -11.01 4.34
N GLY A 248 0.71 -11.41 5.53
CA GLY A 248 0.15 -12.73 5.80
C GLY A 248 1.12 -13.90 5.66
N GLN A 249 2.42 -13.67 5.81
CA GLN A 249 3.43 -14.72 5.66
C GLN A 249 3.77 -15.38 7.00
N GLN A 250 3.90 -16.72 7.02
CA GLN A 250 4.28 -17.44 8.23
C GLN A 250 5.77 -17.26 8.57
N SER A 251 6.62 -17.05 7.57
CA SER A 251 8.06 -16.82 7.77
C SER A 251 8.43 -15.37 7.52
N ARG A 252 9.18 -14.76 8.46
CA ARG A 252 9.68 -13.38 8.34
C ARG A 252 10.52 -13.17 7.08
N ILE A 253 11.44 -14.08 6.80
CA ILE A 253 12.29 -13.96 5.61
C ILE A 253 11.49 -14.07 4.30
N HIS A 254 10.46 -14.91 4.23
CA HIS A 254 9.58 -14.97 3.06
C HIS A 254 8.81 -13.67 2.88
N CYS A 255 8.39 -13.06 3.97
CA CYS A 255 7.72 -11.76 3.95
C CYS A 255 8.67 -10.66 3.43
N THR A 256 9.90 -10.61 3.94
CA THR A 256 10.92 -9.65 3.52
C THR A 256 11.27 -9.79 2.03
N ARG A 257 11.35 -11.04 1.55
CA ARG A 257 11.58 -11.33 0.12
C ARG A 257 10.41 -10.88 -0.75
N LEU A 258 9.19 -11.21 -0.36
CA LEU A 258 7.97 -10.82 -1.09
C LEU A 258 7.86 -9.29 -1.21
N ALA A 259 7.97 -8.58 -0.10
CA ALA A 259 7.93 -7.13 -0.08
C ALA A 259 9.07 -6.51 -0.90
N GLY A 260 10.29 -7.06 -0.77
CA GLY A 260 11.46 -6.63 -1.54
C GLY A 260 11.31 -6.85 -3.05
N ASN A 261 10.73 -7.97 -3.47
CA ASN A 261 10.45 -8.24 -4.89
C ASN A 261 9.48 -7.21 -5.46
N LYS A 262 8.45 -6.83 -4.71
CA LYS A 262 7.51 -5.76 -5.11
C LYS A 262 8.20 -4.40 -5.21
N ALA A 263 9.06 -4.07 -4.25
CA ALA A 263 9.85 -2.83 -4.27
C ALA A 263 10.81 -2.80 -5.49
N ASP A 264 11.43 -3.92 -5.82
CA ASP A 264 12.29 -4.05 -6.99
C ASP A 264 11.51 -3.85 -8.30
N ILE A 265 10.32 -4.43 -8.42
CA ILE A 265 9.42 -4.23 -9.57
C ILE A 265 9.03 -2.76 -9.70
N TRP A 266 8.68 -2.10 -8.59
CA TRP A 266 8.38 -0.67 -8.60
C TRP A 266 9.52 0.16 -9.18
N TRP A 267 10.77 -0.13 -8.82
CA TRP A 267 11.95 0.57 -9.34
C TRP A 267 12.24 0.21 -10.78
N LEU A 268 12.12 -1.08 -11.17
CA LEU A 268 12.32 -1.56 -12.53
C LEU A 268 11.30 -1.00 -13.52
N ARG A 269 10.08 -0.70 -13.08
CA ARG A 269 9.06 -0.03 -13.93
C ARG A 269 9.50 1.36 -14.39
N GLN A 270 10.47 1.98 -13.73
CA GLN A 270 11.05 3.27 -14.08
C GLN A 270 12.25 3.14 -15.03
N HIS A 271 12.69 1.93 -15.34
CA HIS A 271 13.79 1.70 -16.29
C HIS A 271 13.40 2.19 -17.70
N PRO A 272 14.31 2.89 -18.45
CA PRO A 272 13.99 3.42 -19.78
C PRO A 272 13.42 2.39 -20.76
N LYS A 273 13.95 1.17 -20.80
CA LYS A 273 13.40 0.09 -21.66
C LYS A 273 11.93 -0.24 -21.30
N VAL A 274 11.59 -0.23 -20.02
CA VAL A 274 10.22 -0.50 -19.56
C VAL A 274 9.28 0.67 -19.87
N MET A 275 9.73 1.90 -19.59
CA MET A 275 8.94 3.11 -19.86
C MET A 275 8.69 3.34 -21.36
N ASN A 276 9.57 2.87 -22.22
CA ASN A 276 9.49 3.05 -23.67
C ASN A 276 9.00 1.81 -24.42
N LEU A 277 8.38 0.84 -23.73
CA LEU A 277 7.80 -0.33 -24.40
C LEU A 277 6.81 0.09 -25.50
N PRO A 278 6.97 -0.42 -26.75
CA PRO A 278 6.20 0.02 -27.90
C PRO A 278 4.82 -0.62 -27.96
N PHE A 279 3.95 -0.28 -26.99
CA PHE A 279 2.60 -0.82 -26.93
C PHE A 279 1.76 -0.46 -28.16
N VAL A 280 0.88 -1.37 -28.54
CA VAL A 280 -0.12 -1.10 -29.58
C VAL A 280 -1.05 0.05 -29.15
N PRO A 281 -1.47 0.92 -30.08
CA PRO A 281 -2.44 1.98 -29.77
C PRO A 281 -3.72 1.43 -29.17
N GLY A 282 -4.21 2.07 -28.11
CA GLY A 282 -5.47 1.69 -27.48
C GLY A 282 -5.41 0.46 -26.56
N ILE A 283 -4.22 -0.05 -26.23
CA ILE A 283 -4.10 -1.12 -25.22
C ILE A 283 -4.76 -0.69 -23.92
N ARG A 284 -5.56 -1.58 -23.32
CA ARG A 284 -6.23 -1.29 -22.04
C ARG A 284 -5.22 -1.18 -20.90
N ARG A 285 -5.47 -0.32 -19.93
CA ARG A 285 -4.58 -0.10 -18.78
C ARG A 285 -4.21 -1.40 -18.05
N ALA A 286 -5.18 -2.26 -17.78
CA ALA A 286 -4.97 -3.54 -17.11
C ALA A 286 -4.07 -4.49 -17.92
N ASP A 287 -4.27 -4.56 -19.23
CA ASP A 287 -3.45 -5.39 -20.12
C ASP A 287 -2.02 -4.85 -20.19
N ARG A 288 -1.87 -3.52 -20.23
CA ARG A 288 -0.57 -2.85 -20.19
C ARG A 288 0.18 -3.13 -18.88
N ASP A 289 -0.50 -2.99 -17.73
CA ASP A 289 0.09 -3.30 -16.43
C ASP A 289 0.55 -4.76 -16.32
N ASN A 290 -0.30 -5.70 -16.74
CA ASN A 290 0.01 -7.12 -16.73
C ASN A 290 1.20 -7.45 -17.66
N THR A 291 1.23 -6.86 -18.87
CA THR A 291 2.32 -7.08 -19.82
C THR A 291 3.66 -6.54 -19.28
N ILE A 292 3.65 -5.36 -18.62
CA ILE A 292 4.85 -4.81 -17.97
C ILE A 292 5.35 -5.75 -16.87
N ASP A 293 4.45 -6.26 -16.04
CA ASP A 293 4.80 -7.16 -14.94
C ASP A 293 5.46 -8.45 -15.46
N ILE A 294 4.89 -9.07 -16.50
CA ILE A 294 5.44 -10.26 -17.15
C ILE A 294 6.79 -9.94 -17.83
N TYR A 295 6.90 -8.78 -18.52
CA TYR A 295 8.13 -8.36 -19.18
C TYR A 295 9.31 -8.19 -18.21
N ILE A 296 9.04 -7.66 -17.02
CA ILE A 296 10.05 -7.51 -15.96
C ILE A 296 10.34 -8.87 -15.30
N GLY A 297 9.34 -9.74 -15.21
CA GLY A 297 9.39 -11.01 -14.52
C GLY A 297 10.21 -12.11 -15.21
N PRO A 298 10.35 -13.26 -14.54
CA PRO A 298 11.05 -14.42 -15.11
C PRO A 298 10.30 -15.05 -16.29
N GLU A 299 8.98 -14.84 -16.39
CA GLU A 299 8.11 -15.36 -17.45
C GLU A 299 8.05 -14.47 -18.70
N ARG A 300 9.03 -13.60 -18.91
CA ARG A 300 9.05 -12.59 -20.00
C ARG A 300 8.84 -13.15 -21.40
N GLU A 301 9.24 -14.40 -21.63
CA GLU A 301 9.02 -15.10 -22.90
C GLU A 301 7.53 -15.25 -23.25
N ASP A 302 6.65 -15.23 -22.26
CA ASP A 302 5.20 -15.31 -22.48
C ASP A 302 4.63 -14.09 -23.23
N VAL A 303 5.33 -12.97 -23.20
CA VAL A 303 4.96 -11.75 -23.94
C VAL A 303 5.97 -11.36 -25.03
N LEU A 304 7.12 -12.03 -25.15
CA LEU A 304 8.16 -11.73 -26.12
C LEU A 304 8.28 -12.75 -27.26
N ARG A 305 7.80 -13.99 -27.06
CA ARG A 305 7.89 -15.02 -28.11
C ARG A 305 7.05 -14.66 -29.34
N ASP A 306 7.47 -15.14 -30.48
CA ASP A 306 6.76 -14.94 -31.74
C ASP A 306 5.31 -15.51 -31.68
N GLY A 307 4.37 -14.76 -32.24
CA GLY A 307 2.93 -15.04 -32.15
C GLY A 307 2.26 -14.49 -30.89
N GLU A 308 3.01 -14.08 -29.87
CA GLU A 308 2.48 -13.46 -28.66
C GLU A 308 2.77 -11.96 -28.59
N TRP A 309 4.01 -11.52 -28.84
CA TRP A 309 4.37 -10.10 -28.71
C TRP A 309 3.49 -9.19 -29.58
N GLN A 310 3.06 -9.66 -30.75
CA GLN A 310 2.20 -8.90 -31.67
C GLN A 310 0.85 -8.50 -31.07
N LYS A 311 0.43 -9.16 -30.01
CA LYS A 311 -0.83 -8.83 -29.29
C LYS A 311 -0.69 -7.57 -28.45
N PHE A 312 0.53 -7.23 -28.04
CA PHE A 312 0.79 -6.18 -27.07
C PHE A 312 1.62 -5.03 -27.65
N PHE A 313 2.51 -5.33 -28.59
CA PHE A 313 3.53 -4.39 -29.07
C PHE A 313 3.44 -4.18 -30.59
N THR A 314 3.87 -3.01 -31.05
CA THR A 314 4.00 -2.69 -32.49
C THR A 314 5.24 -3.30 -33.11
N GLU A 315 6.25 -3.58 -32.30
CA GLU A 315 7.48 -4.29 -32.66
C GLU A 315 7.95 -5.10 -31.45
N CYS A 316 8.68 -6.18 -31.66
CA CYS A 316 9.19 -7.01 -30.55
C CYS A 316 10.23 -6.23 -29.75
N PRO A 317 9.96 -5.90 -28.47
CA PRO A 317 10.94 -5.19 -27.66
C PRO A 317 12.11 -6.09 -27.28
N GLU A 318 13.29 -5.49 -27.13
CA GLU A 318 14.42 -6.20 -26.55
C GLU A 318 14.13 -6.57 -25.10
N PRO A 319 14.52 -7.79 -24.64
CA PRO A 319 14.36 -8.17 -23.25
C PRO A 319 15.24 -7.31 -22.32
N LEU A 320 14.76 -7.06 -21.13
CA LEU A 320 15.55 -6.49 -20.04
C LEU A 320 16.45 -7.60 -19.47
N THR A 321 17.76 -7.46 -19.64
CA THR A 321 18.72 -8.47 -19.21
C THR A 321 18.90 -8.46 -17.69
N GLU A 322 19.37 -9.56 -17.11
CA GLU A 322 19.69 -9.67 -15.68
C GLU A 322 20.73 -8.64 -15.24
N GLN A 323 21.73 -8.39 -16.10
CA GLN A 323 22.76 -7.38 -15.81
C GLN A 323 22.16 -5.97 -15.78
N GLU A 324 21.32 -5.61 -16.77
CA GLU A 324 20.62 -4.31 -16.79
C GLU A 324 19.73 -4.13 -15.56
N MET A 325 19.02 -5.18 -15.14
CA MET A 325 18.20 -5.14 -13.93
C MET A 325 19.06 -4.91 -12.67
N GLN A 326 20.16 -5.63 -12.51
CA GLN A 326 21.07 -5.46 -11.37
C GLN A 326 21.68 -4.07 -11.32
N GLU A 327 22.14 -3.54 -12.46
CA GLU A 327 22.71 -2.19 -12.56
C GLU A 327 21.67 -1.12 -12.22
N TRP A 328 20.42 -1.31 -12.64
CA TRP A 328 19.34 -0.38 -12.33
C TRP A 328 18.92 -0.44 -10.86
N LEU A 329 18.77 -1.63 -10.30
CA LEU A 329 18.45 -1.83 -8.88
C LEU A 329 19.52 -1.24 -7.97
N ALA A 330 20.78 -1.32 -8.34
CA ALA A 330 21.90 -0.75 -7.57
C ALA A 330 21.82 0.79 -7.45
N GLN A 331 21.06 1.47 -8.31
CA GLN A 331 20.88 2.92 -8.26
C GLN A 331 19.77 3.34 -7.29
N ASN A 332 18.94 2.41 -6.80
CA ASN A 332 17.92 2.71 -5.80
C ASN A 332 18.56 2.83 -4.41
N THR A 333 18.40 3.98 -3.77
CA THR A 333 18.99 4.31 -2.47
C THR A 333 17.93 4.95 -1.56
N ASP A 334 18.30 5.18 -0.30
CA ASP A 334 17.45 5.86 0.68
C ASP A 334 16.11 5.19 0.94
N VAL A 335 16.03 3.88 0.71
CA VAL A 335 14.83 3.09 1.00
C VAL A 335 14.74 2.81 2.49
N CYS A 336 13.55 2.95 3.04
CA CYS A 336 13.22 2.63 4.42
C CYS A 336 12.53 1.27 4.50
N LEU A 337 12.81 0.52 5.55
CA LEU A 337 12.20 -0.78 5.84
C LEU A 337 11.59 -0.79 7.24
N GLY A 338 10.30 -1.08 7.33
CA GLY A 338 9.60 -1.38 8.57
C GLY A 338 9.26 -2.87 8.68
N SER A 339 9.26 -3.39 9.89
CA SER A 339 8.80 -4.74 10.22
C SER A 339 7.81 -4.70 11.38
N ASP A 340 6.75 -5.50 11.32
CA ASP A 340 5.74 -5.56 12.39
C ASP A 340 6.20 -6.30 13.65
N ALA A 341 7.37 -6.95 13.61
CA ALA A 341 8.06 -7.56 14.74
C ALA A 341 9.58 -7.61 14.50
N PHE A 342 10.34 -8.21 15.41
CA PHE A 342 11.78 -8.31 15.25
C PHE A 342 12.19 -9.15 14.03
N PHE A 343 13.34 -8.86 13.46
CA PHE A 343 14.01 -9.74 12.50
C PHE A 343 14.76 -10.84 13.25
N PRO A 344 14.51 -12.13 12.93
CA PRO A 344 15.18 -13.22 13.67
C PRO A 344 16.65 -13.40 13.29
N PHE A 345 17.04 -13.03 12.06
CA PHE A 345 18.40 -13.18 11.52
C PHE A 345 18.75 -12.07 10.54
N GLY A 346 20.06 -11.88 10.31
CA GLY A 346 20.61 -10.87 9.41
C GLY A 346 20.31 -11.10 7.92
N ASP A 347 19.82 -12.29 7.51
CA ASP A 347 19.41 -12.58 6.13
C ASP A 347 18.29 -11.64 5.64
N ASN A 348 17.43 -11.17 6.54
CA ASN A 348 16.44 -10.16 6.25
C ASN A 348 17.08 -8.83 5.82
N ILE A 349 18.17 -8.44 6.48
CA ILE A 349 18.92 -7.22 6.16
C ILE A 349 19.70 -7.40 4.85
N GLU A 350 20.32 -8.59 4.63
CA GLU A 350 20.96 -8.92 3.36
C GLU A 350 19.98 -8.78 2.17
N ARG A 351 18.75 -9.28 2.35
CA ARG A 351 17.71 -9.10 1.31
C ARG A 351 17.32 -7.64 1.13
N ALA A 352 17.13 -6.91 2.22
CA ALA A 352 16.71 -5.52 2.20
C ALA A 352 17.75 -4.62 1.53
N HIS A 353 19.05 -4.85 1.82
CA HIS A 353 20.16 -4.11 1.21
C HIS A 353 20.11 -4.17 -0.33
N LYS A 354 19.75 -5.31 -0.92
CA LYS A 354 19.64 -5.48 -2.39
C LYS A 354 18.58 -4.60 -3.03
N SER A 355 17.62 -4.14 -2.26
CA SER A 355 16.55 -3.20 -2.69
C SER A 355 16.83 -1.74 -2.31
N GLY A 356 18.06 -1.41 -1.91
CA GLY A 356 18.47 -0.04 -1.60
C GLY A 356 18.12 0.44 -0.20
N VAL A 357 17.80 -0.46 0.74
CA VAL A 357 17.48 -0.09 2.13
C VAL A 357 18.70 0.46 2.84
N GLN A 358 18.53 1.64 3.44
CA GLN A 358 19.53 2.33 4.27
C GLN A 358 19.03 2.64 5.68
N TYR A 359 17.73 2.53 5.91
CA TYR A 359 17.07 2.84 7.18
C TYR A 359 16.08 1.76 7.55
N VAL A 360 16.14 1.31 8.82
CA VAL A 360 15.30 0.22 9.32
C VAL A 360 14.63 0.61 10.64
N ALA A 361 13.37 0.25 10.80
CA ALA A 361 12.66 0.26 12.07
C ALA A 361 12.05 -1.12 12.35
N GLN A 362 12.38 -1.70 13.48
CA GLN A 362 11.85 -2.97 13.96
C GLN A 362 11.77 -3.00 15.49
N ALA A 363 11.05 -3.98 16.03
CA ALA A 363 10.84 -4.07 17.48
C ALA A 363 12.13 -4.31 18.28
N GLY A 364 13.05 -5.14 17.78
CA GLY A 364 14.15 -5.69 18.59
C GLY A 364 13.66 -6.80 19.54
N GLY A 365 14.58 -7.38 20.29
CA GLY A 365 14.28 -8.41 21.29
C GLY A 365 14.44 -9.85 20.79
N SER A 366 15.06 -10.07 19.61
CA SER A 366 15.50 -11.40 19.18
C SER A 366 16.75 -11.83 19.94
N VAL A 367 16.87 -13.13 20.18
CA VAL A 367 18.13 -13.71 20.73
C VAL A 367 19.32 -13.55 19.77
N ARG A 368 19.08 -13.18 18.53
CA ARG A 368 20.07 -12.93 17.49
C ARG A 368 20.08 -11.48 17.01
N ASP A 369 19.70 -10.53 17.88
CA ASP A 369 19.82 -9.10 17.57
C ASP A 369 21.24 -8.69 17.22
N ASP A 370 22.24 -9.32 17.82
CA ASP A 370 23.66 -9.15 17.49
C ASP A 370 23.92 -9.37 15.99
N HIS A 371 23.48 -10.46 15.43
CA HIS A 371 23.65 -10.80 14.02
C HIS A 371 22.91 -9.81 13.07
N VAL A 372 21.75 -9.33 13.48
CA VAL A 372 21.00 -8.32 12.72
C VAL A 372 21.72 -6.97 12.74
N ILE A 373 22.23 -6.55 13.91
CA ILE A 373 23.01 -5.32 14.06
C ILE A 373 24.30 -5.39 13.23
N ASP A 374 25.07 -6.49 13.34
CA ASP A 374 26.32 -6.68 12.58
C ASP A 374 26.10 -6.61 11.07
N THR A 375 24.98 -7.16 10.59
CA THR A 375 24.62 -7.10 9.17
C THR A 375 24.27 -5.67 8.74
N CYS A 376 23.55 -4.92 9.57
CA CYS A 376 23.30 -3.49 9.31
C CYS A 376 24.61 -2.70 9.26
N ASP A 377 25.51 -2.92 10.20
CA ASP A 377 26.80 -2.23 10.29
C ASP A 377 27.69 -2.53 9.08
N LYS A 378 27.66 -3.77 8.58
CA LYS A 378 28.35 -4.18 7.34
C LYS A 378 27.98 -3.28 6.14
N TYR A 379 26.75 -2.81 6.07
CA TYR A 379 26.23 -2.00 4.97
C TYR A 379 26.02 -0.52 5.33
N GLY A 380 26.41 -0.09 6.53
CA GLY A 380 26.23 1.28 6.99
C GLY A 380 24.76 1.67 7.19
N ILE A 381 23.89 0.69 7.41
CA ILE A 381 22.45 0.90 7.62
C ILE A 381 22.20 1.41 9.05
N ALA A 382 21.39 2.45 9.19
CA ALA A 382 20.89 2.91 10.48
C ALA A 382 19.60 2.16 10.82
N MET A 383 19.55 1.55 12.02
CA MET A 383 18.39 0.79 12.49
C MET A 383 17.95 1.27 13.87
N ALA A 384 16.65 1.52 14.01
CA ALA A 384 16.00 1.78 15.30
C ALA A 384 15.30 0.53 15.82
N PHE A 385 15.46 0.28 17.12
CA PHE A 385 14.67 -0.67 17.90
C PHE A 385 13.53 0.09 18.57
N THR A 386 12.32 -0.05 18.03
CA THR A 386 11.13 0.65 18.53
C THR A 386 10.58 0.08 19.82
N GLY A 387 10.90 -1.17 20.14
CA GLY A 387 10.31 -1.90 21.26
C GLY A 387 8.83 -2.26 21.08
N VAL A 388 8.28 -2.02 19.88
CA VAL A 388 6.85 -2.19 19.60
C VAL A 388 6.61 -3.28 18.57
N ARG A 389 5.72 -4.21 18.93
CA ARG A 389 5.19 -5.21 18.01
C ARG A 389 3.84 -4.75 17.47
N LEU A 390 3.63 -4.90 16.16
CA LEU A 390 2.44 -4.42 15.44
C LEU A 390 1.64 -5.56 14.81
N PHE A 391 1.54 -6.70 15.46
CA PHE A 391 0.76 -7.81 14.93
C PHE A 391 -0.70 -7.43 14.71
N HIS A 392 -1.19 -7.80 13.54
CA HIS A 392 -2.56 -7.57 13.09
C HIS A 392 -3.13 -8.89 12.55
N HIS A 393 -4.24 -9.32 13.13
CA HIS A 393 -4.90 -10.59 12.79
C HIS A 393 -6.40 -10.43 12.63
#